data_1f7f286e1b037cfe3543eec65664a9cb
#
_entry.id   1f7f286e1b037cfe3543eec65664a9cb
#
_cell.length_a   1.000
_cell.length_b   1.000
_cell.length_c   1.000
_cell.angle_alpha   90.00
_cell.angle_beta   90.00
_cell.angle_gamma   90.00
#
_symmetry.space_group_name_H-M   'P 1'
#
loop_
_entity.id
_entity.type
_entity.pdbx_description
1 polymer ?
#
loop_
_entity_poly.entity_id
_entity_poly.type
_entity_poly.pdbx_seq_one_letter_code
_entity_poly.pdbx_strand_id
1 'polypeptide(L)'
;MAKRVLIVDDERNIVAALDYLLQRSGYEVRVASNGDEALREVETFRPDLVLLDVMMPQKSGYDVCRRIRARPEWAGVKILMLSAKGHEAEVSKGLSLGADLYVTKPFSNAELVSSIRRLLGEP
;
A
#
# COMPACT_ATOMS: atom_id res chain seq x y z
N MET A 1 15.44 -13.69 2.89
CA MET A 1 14.57 -13.45 1.71
C MET A 1 14.01 -12.05 1.75
N ALA A 2 13.90 -11.44 0.58
CA ALA A 2 13.36 -10.09 0.49
C ALA A 2 11.86 -10.09 0.81
N LYS A 3 11.44 -9.07 1.56
CA LYS A 3 10.02 -8.85 1.78
C LYS A 3 9.38 -8.36 0.49
N ARG A 4 8.10 -8.66 0.33
CA ARG A 4 7.35 -8.34 -0.89
C ARG A 4 6.42 -7.17 -0.66
N VAL A 5 6.52 -6.18 -1.55
CA VAL A 5 5.66 -4.98 -1.49
C VAL A 5 4.87 -4.88 -2.78
N LEU A 6 3.57 -4.73 -2.66
CA LEU A 6 2.68 -4.48 -3.79
C LEU A 6 2.34 -3.00 -3.81
N ILE A 7 2.62 -2.33 -4.93
CA ILE A 7 2.25 -0.94 -5.14
C ILE A 7 0.95 -0.90 -5.91
N VAL A 8 -0.07 -0.26 -5.35
CA VAL A 8 -1.38 -0.11 -5.99
C VAL A 8 -1.66 1.37 -6.22
N ASP A 9 -1.51 1.82 -7.46
CA ASP A 9 -1.67 3.22 -7.84
C ASP A 9 -1.87 3.28 -9.36
N ASP A 10 -2.70 4.18 -9.83
CA ASP A 10 -2.95 4.36 -11.26
C ASP A 10 -2.08 5.44 -11.92
N GLU A 11 -1.32 6.19 -11.13
CA GLU A 11 -0.43 7.23 -11.66
C GLU A 11 0.95 6.66 -12.00
N ARG A 12 1.24 6.56 -13.29
CA ARG A 12 2.48 5.93 -13.77
C ARG A 12 3.75 6.56 -13.21
N ASN A 13 3.78 7.89 -13.09
CA ASN A 13 4.97 8.57 -12.58
C ASN A 13 5.25 8.23 -11.12
N ILE A 14 4.20 8.17 -10.32
CA ILE A 14 4.32 7.81 -8.91
C ILE A 14 4.75 6.35 -8.78
N VAL A 15 4.13 5.47 -9.55
CA VAL A 15 4.46 4.04 -9.54
C VAL A 15 5.92 3.83 -9.89
N ALA A 16 6.41 4.47 -10.96
CA ALA A 16 7.79 4.31 -11.39
C ALA A 16 8.78 4.77 -10.31
N ALA A 17 8.48 5.89 -9.66
CA ALA A 17 9.34 6.43 -8.60
C ALA A 17 9.35 5.51 -7.37
N LEU A 18 8.18 5.02 -6.98
CA LEU A 18 8.07 4.12 -5.83
C LEU A 18 8.72 2.76 -6.09
N ASP A 19 8.50 2.22 -7.29
CA ASP A 19 9.08 0.95 -7.69
C ASP A 19 10.61 1.02 -7.61
N TYR A 20 11.20 2.06 -8.19
CA TYR A 20 12.64 2.28 -8.15
C TYR A 20 13.13 2.40 -6.69
N LEU A 21 12.48 3.24 -5.91
CA LEU A 21 12.85 3.46 -4.50
C LEU A 21 12.84 2.17 -3.69
N LEU A 22 11.78 1.39 -3.83
CA LEU A 22 11.59 0.20 -3.00
C LEU A 22 12.49 -0.94 -3.44
N GLN A 23 12.76 -1.08 -4.74
CA GLN A 23 13.73 -2.07 -5.20
C GLN A 23 15.12 -1.74 -4.68
N ARG A 24 15.50 -0.46 -4.71
CA ARG A 24 16.79 -0.03 -4.15
C ARG A 24 16.87 -0.24 -2.65
N SER A 25 15.73 -0.25 -1.99
CA SER A 25 15.67 -0.48 -0.54
C SER A 25 15.68 -1.96 -0.16
N GLY A 26 15.74 -2.84 -1.15
CA GLY A 26 15.88 -4.28 -0.92
C GLY A 26 14.59 -5.07 -0.98
N TYR A 27 13.50 -4.48 -1.46
CA TYR A 27 12.21 -5.18 -1.55
C TYR A 27 11.99 -5.80 -2.91
N GLU A 28 11.23 -6.90 -2.93
CA GLU A 28 10.68 -7.45 -4.16
C GLU A 28 9.35 -6.73 -4.41
N VAL A 29 9.19 -6.14 -5.60
CA VAL A 29 8.08 -5.23 -5.87
C VAL A 29 7.24 -5.71 -7.04
N ARG A 30 5.93 -5.64 -6.88
CA ARG A 30 4.98 -5.76 -7.99
C ARG A 30 4.05 -4.56 -7.97
N VAL A 31 3.38 -4.32 -9.09
CA VAL A 31 2.54 -3.15 -9.28
C VAL A 31 1.17 -3.59 -9.79
N ALA A 32 0.12 -2.98 -9.23
CA ALA A 32 -1.24 -3.10 -9.72
C ALA A 32 -1.78 -1.69 -9.98
N SER A 33 -2.51 -1.52 -11.07
CA SER A 33 -3.01 -0.19 -11.46
C SER A 33 -4.47 0.05 -11.10
N ASN A 34 -5.14 -0.95 -10.55
CA ASN A 34 -6.54 -0.82 -10.11
C ASN A 34 -6.84 -1.84 -9.02
N GLY A 35 -8.04 -1.74 -8.44
CA GLY A 35 -8.41 -2.57 -7.32
C GLY A 35 -8.54 -4.05 -7.65
N ASP A 36 -9.05 -4.39 -8.84
CA ASP A 36 -9.20 -5.79 -9.23
C ASP A 36 -7.85 -6.45 -9.43
N GLU A 37 -6.91 -5.77 -10.10
CA GLU A 37 -5.53 -6.24 -10.21
C GLU A 37 -4.90 -6.41 -8.85
N ALA A 38 -5.14 -5.45 -7.95
CA ALA A 38 -4.58 -5.50 -6.61
C ALA A 38 -4.99 -6.76 -5.87
N LEU A 39 -6.28 -7.10 -5.92
CA LEU A 39 -6.78 -8.28 -5.23
C LEU A 39 -6.21 -9.58 -5.82
N ARG A 40 -6.06 -9.64 -7.14
CA ARG A 40 -5.41 -10.78 -7.78
C ARG A 40 -3.95 -10.92 -7.37
N GLU A 41 -3.24 -9.80 -7.28
CA GLU A 41 -1.83 -9.81 -6.87
C GLU A 41 -1.67 -10.18 -5.40
N VAL A 42 -2.58 -9.77 -4.53
CA VAL A 42 -2.53 -10.20 -3.12
C VAL A 42 -2.61 -11.72 -3.04
N GLU A 43 -3.46 -12.32 -3.86
CA GLU A 43 -3.63 -13.77 -3.88
C GLU A 43 -2.40 -14.49 -4.46
N THR A 44 -1.83 -14.00 -5.55
CA THR A 44 -0.77 -14.69 -6.29
C THR A 44 0.65 -14.31 -5.84
N PHE A 45 0.90 -13.03 -5.63
CA PHE A 45 2.20 -12.53 -5.21
C PHE A 45 2.42 -12.70 -3.71
N ARG A 46 1.35 -12.66 -2.94
CA ARG A 46 1.38 -12.75 -1.47
C ARG A 46 2.29 -11.70 -0.86
N PRO A 47 1.97 -10.42 -1.04
CA PRO A 47 2.81 -9.37 -0.50
C PRO A 47 2.80 -9.35 1.03
N ASP A 48 3.89 -8.89 1.60
CA ASP A 48 3.97 -8.64 3.04
C ASP A 48 3.34 -7.29 3.37
N LEU A 49 3.38 -6.36 2.41
CA LEU A 49 2.80 -5.02 2.57
C LEU A 49 2.21 -4.55 1.26
N VAL A 50 1.05 -3.90 1.35
CA VAL A 50 0.40 -3.24 0.20
C VAL A 50 0.50 -1.73 0.41
N LEU A 51 1.12 -1.06 -0.55
CA LEU A 51 1.21 0.40 -0.60
C LEU A 51 0.06 0.85 -1.49
N LEU A 52 -0.96 1.44 -0.90
CA LEU A 52 -2.29 1.55 -1.52
C LEU A 52 -2.73 3.00 -1.67
N ASP A 53 -2.87 3.45 -2.92
CA ASP A 53 -3.44 4.76 -3.19
C ASP A 53 -4.95 4.72 -2.91
N VAL A 54 -5.44 5.74 -2.23
CA VAL A 54 -6.86 5.84 -1.89
C VAL A 54 -7.68 6.27 -3.10
N MET A 55 -7.12 7.17 -3.92
CA MET A 55 -7.84 7.79 -5.02
C MET A 55 -7.57 7.08 -6.34
N MET A 56 -8.37 6.05 -6.63
CA MET A 56 -8.28 5.33 -7.91
C MET A 56 -9.64 5.30 -8.57
N PRO A 57 -9.69 5.25 -9.93
CA PRO A 57 -10.96 5.12 -10.62
C PRO A 57 -11.63 3.79 -10.30
N GLN A 58 -12.94 3.77 -10.35
CA GLN A 58 -13.80 2.60 -10.14
C GLN A 58 -13.79 2.12 -8.69
N LYS A 59 -12.76 1.41 -8.27
CA LYS A 59 -12.68 0.85 -6.92
C LYS A 59 -11.61 1.61 -6.13
N SER A 60 -12.03 2.29 -5.07
CA SER A 60 -11.11 3.09 -4.25
C SER A 60 -10.19 2.22 -3.41
N GLY A 61 -9.12 2.82 -2.90
CA GLY A 61 -8.24 2.13 -1.97
C GLY A 61 -8.95 1.69 -0.69
N TYR A 62 -9.98 2.42 -0.27
CA TYR A 62 -10.80 2.01 0.88
C TYR A 62 -11.49 0.66 0.61
N ASP A 63 -12.02 0.48 -0.60
CA ASP A 63 -12.68 -0.78 -0.97
C ASP A 63 -11.70 -1.93 -1.01
N VAL A 64 -10.51 -1.70 -1.55
CA VAL A 64 -9.46 -2.72 -1.59
C VAL A 64 -9.06 -3.13 -0.18
N CYS A 65 -8.86 -2.16 0.71
CA CYS A 65 -8.52 -2.41 2.10
C CYS A 65 -9.60 -3.25 2.78
N ARG A 66 -10.86 -2.88 2.60
CA ARG A 66 -11.98 -3.61 3.18
C ARG A 66 -11.99 -5.06 2.73
N ARG A 67 -11.76 -5.31 1.44
CA ARG A 67 -11.77 -6.65 0.89
C ARG A 67 -10.60 -7.50 1.40
N ILE A 68 -9.42 -6.89 1.53
CA ILE A 68 -8.27 -7.60 2.09
C ILE A 68 -8.57 -7.99 3.54
N ARG A 69 -9.10 -7.07 4.32
CA ARG A 69 -9.39 -7.32 5.74
C ARG A 69 -10.55 -8.28 5.97
N ALA A 70 -11.40 -8.49 4.96
CA ALA A 70 -12.48 -9.46 5.05
C ALA A 70 -12.00 -10.91 4.92
N ARG A 71 -10.76 -11.13 4.46
CA ARG A 71 -10.19 -12.46 4.26
C ARG A 71 -9.23 -12.79 5.41
N PRO A 72 -9.58 -13.77 6.27
CA PRO A 72 -8.70 -14.12 7.41
C PRO A 72 -7.31 -14.57 6.99
N GLU A 73 -7.18 -15.21 5.82
CA GLU A 73 -5.88 -15.66 5.32
C GLU A 73 -4.93 -14.51 4.98
N TRP A 74 -5.46 -13.29 4.85
CA TRP A 74 -4.67 -12.10 4.55
C TRP A 74 -4.50 -11.18 5.77
N ALA A 75 -4.83 -11.68 6.96
CA ALA A 75 -4.77 -10.86 8.17
C ALA A 75 -3.37 -10.30 8.46
N GLY A 76 -2.33 -11.01 8.05
CA GLY A 76 -0.95 -10.58 8.26
C GLY A 76 -0.41 -9.58 7.25
N VAL A 77 -1.17 -9.27 6.18
CA VAL A 77 -0.73 -8.30 5.18
C VAL A 77 -0.82 -6.90 5.77
N LYS A 78 0.28 -6.15 5.74
CA LYS A 78 0.28 -4.76 6.20
C LYS A 78 -0.25 -3.86 5.08
N ILE A 79 -1.03 -2.86 5.45
CA ILE A 79 -1.60 -1.91 4.49
C ILE A 79 -1.19 -0.50 4.88
N LEU A 80 -0.46 0.15 3.97
CA LEU A 80 -0.08 1.56 4.12
C LEU A 80 -0.82 2.33 3.03
N MET A 81 -1.73 3.20 3.42
CA MET A 81 -2.47 4.04 2.47
C MET A 81 -1.69 5.30 2.15
N LEU A 82 -1.68 5.67 0.86
CA LEU A 82 -1.10 6.92 0.38
C LEU A 82 -2.19 7.76 -0.26
N SER A 83 -2.27 9.03 0.06
CA SER A 83 -3.25 9.90 -0.57
C SER A 83 -2.87 11.36 -0.46
N ALA A 84 -3.30 12.15 -1.45
CA ALA A 84 -3.25 13.61 -1.38
C ALA A 84 -4.28 14.14 -0.38
N LYS A 85 -5.25 13.32 0.04
CA LYS A 85 -6.30 13.73 0.98
C LYS A 85 -5.86 13.42 2.41
N GLY A 86 -5.41 14.46 3.11
CA GLY A 86 -4.89 14.32 4.47
C GLY A 86 -5.82 14.83 5.55
N HIS A 87 -7.09 15.05 5.27
CA HIS A 87 -8.04 15.50 6.27
C HIS A 87 -8.27 14.39 7.31
N GLU A 88 -8.49 14.80 8.53
CA GLU A 88 -8.65 13.88 9.65
C GLU A 88 -9.73 12.82 9.40
N ALA A 89 -10.83 13.21 8.75
CA ALA A 89 -11.91 12.27 8.44
C ALA A 89 -11.47 11.16 7.48
N GLU A 90 -10.68 11.50 6.46
CA GLU A 90 -10.17 10.49 5.52
C GLU A 90 -9.15 9.57 6.16
N VAL A 91 -8.28 10.11 6.99
CA VAL A 91 -7.30 9.32 7.73
C VAL A 91 -8.00 8.35 8.66
N SER A 92 -8.97 8.86 9.45
CA SER A 92 -9.75 8.03 10.37
C SER A 92 -10.49 6.93 9.64
N LYS A 93 -11.07 7.24 8.48
CA LYS A 93 -11.76 6.23 7.67
C LYS A 93 -10.83 5.11 7.25
N GLY A 94 -9.65 5.46 6.73
CA GLY A 94 -8.67 4.45 6.31
C GLY A 94 -8.26 3.54 7.46
N LEU A 95 -7.92 4.13 8.60
CA LEU A 95 -7.50 3.36 9.76
C LEU A 95 -8.64 2.49 10.31
N SER A 96 -9.86 3.00 10.31
CA SER A 96 -11.01 2.24 10.82
C SER A 96 -11.35 1.06 9.91
N LEU A 97 -10.99 1.12 8.63
CA LEU A 97 -11.21 0.02 7.69
C LEU A 97 -10.10 -1.04 7.76
N GLY A 98 -9.06 -0.79 8.55
CA GLY A 98 -8.03 -1.77 8.80
C GLY A 98 -6.67 -1.46 8.21
N ALA A 99 -6.45 -0.23 7.71
CA ALA A 99 -5.12 0.19 7.30
C ALA A 99 -4.22 0.30 8.53
N ASP A 100 -2.97 -0.10 8.39
CA ASP A 100 -1.99 -0.01 9.47
C ASP A 100 -1.39 1.38 9.58
N LEU A 101 -1.35 2.12 8.48
CA LEU A 101 -0.80 3.47 8.46
C LEU A 101 -1.41 4.24 7.28
N TYR A 102 -1.52 5.56 7.45
CA TYR A 102 -2.00 6.46 6.42
C TYR A 102 -0.98 7.58 6.25
N VAL A 103 -0.43 7.73 5.05
CA VAL A 103 0.58 8.74 4.75
C VAL A 103 0.03 9.70 3.71
N THR A 104 0.13 11.00 3.96
CA THR A 104 -0.34 12.03 3.04
C THR A 104 0.76 12.43 2.07
N LYS A 105 0.39 12.70 0.82
CA LYS A 105 1.28 13.25 -0.19
C LYS A 105 1.32 14.77 -0.05
N PRO A 106 2.44 15.42 -0.24
CA PRO A 106 3.76 14.85 -0.53
C PRO A 106 4.42 14.23 0.71
N PHE A 107 5.23 13.23 0.48
CA PHE A 107 5.97 12.55 1.55
C PHE A 107 7.46 12.54 1.21
N SER A 108 8.30 12.37 2.23
CA SER A 108 9.73 12.17 2.02
C SER A 108 9.99 10.69 1.74
N ASN A 109 10.87 10.40 0.77
CA ASN A 109 11.25 9.01 0.46
C ASN A 109 11.82 8.30 1.68
N ALA A 110 12.66 8.99 2.46
CA ALA A 110 13.27 8.41 3.65
C ALA A 110 12.21 8.05 4.70
N GLU A 111 11.24 8.93 4.91
CA GLU A 111 10.15 8.68 5.86
C GLU A 111 9.28 7.53 5.42
N LEU A 112 8.99 7.44 4.12
CA LEU A 112 8.17 6.35 3.59
C LEU A 112 8.86 5.00 3.80
N VAL A 113 10.13 4.89 3.42
CA VAL A 113 10.91 3.66 3.60
C VAL A 113 10.99 3.30 5.07
N SER A 114 11.23 4.27 5.94
CA SER A 114 11.28 4.05 7.39
C SER A 114 9.95 3.50 7.90
N SER A 115 8.84 4.06 7.44
CA SER A 115 7.50 3.59 7.83
C SER A 115 7.24 2.16 7.38
N ILE A 116 7.64 1.83 6.15
CA ILE A 116 7.49 0.47 5.61
C ILE A 116 8.31 -0.51 6.44
N ARG A 117 9.56 -0.19 6.74
CA ARG A 117 10.41 -1.04 7.55
C ARG A 117 9.84 -1.29 8.93
N ARG A 118 9.31 -0.25 9.54
CA ARG A 118 8.68 -0.37 10.87
C ARG A 118 7.47 -1.29 10.83
N LEU A 119 6.62 -1.15 9.82
CA LEU A 119 5.43 -2.00 9.67
C LEU A 119 5.82 -3.46 9.43
N LEU A 120 6.92 -3.70 8.73
CA LEU A 120 7.39 -5.05 8.44
C LEU A 120 8.27 -5.63 9.55
N GLY A 121 8.50 -4.89 10.63
CA GLY A 121 9.32 -5.35 11.73
C GLY A 121 10.80 -5.42 11.41
N GLU A 122 11.26 -4.64 10.45
CA GLU A 122 12.66 -4.59 10.04
C GLU A 122 13.40 -3.44 10.74
N PRO A 123 14.70 -3.62 11.02
CA PRO A 123 15.51 -2.56 11.65
C PRO A 123 15.73 -1.35 10.76
#